data_c1c76021617d26ecd8408d7e17c77798
#
_entry.id   c1c76021617d26ecd8408d7e17c77798
#
_cell.length_a   1.000
_cell.length_b   1.000
_cell.length_c   1.000
_cell.angle_alpha   90.00
_cell.angle_beta   90.00
_cell.angle_gamma   90.00
#
_symmetry.space_group_name_H-M   'P 1'
#
loop_
_entity.id
_entity.type
_entity.pdbx_description
1 polymer ?
#
loop_
_entity_poly.entity_id
_entity_poly.type
_entity_poly.pdbx_seq_one_letter_code
_entity_poly.pdbx_strand_id
1 'polypeptide(L)'
;NQYSRFADWYDERNRPGNMVGWRRVEKGSTAQGTEAVTTFYVMPSGWKEICRGFDPRKVARLCADRGYLLPSTDGKLQTTIRPPEMNPRRLYVFNSEVPG
;
A
#
# COMPACT_ATOMS: atom_id res chain seq x y z
N ASN A 1 -12.39 -9.11 -4.85
CA ASN A 1 -12.09 -7.81 -4.31
C ASN A 1 -10.59 -7.52 -4.46
N GLN A 2 -10.21 -6.26 -4.27
CA GLN A 2 -8.81 -5.86 -4.50
C GLN A 2 -7.85 -6.44 -3.48
N TYR A 3 -8.34 -6.78 -2.29
CA TYR A 3 -7.49 -7.32 -1.22
C TYR A 3 -6.76 -8.59 -1.65
N SER A 4 -7.41 -9.46 -2.42
CA SER A 4 -6.82 -10.72 -2.88
C SER A 4 -5.73 -10.51 -3.94
N ARG A 5 -5.55 -9.30 -4.46
CA ARG A 5 -4.54 -8.98 -5.46
C ARG A 5 -3.26 -8.42 -4.84
N PHE A 6 -3.15 -8.44 -3.50
CA PHE A 6 -1.93 -8.04 -2.81
C PHE A 6 -1.10 -9.25 -2.44
N ALA A 7 0.16 -9.22 -2.81
CA ALA A 7 1.10 -10.25 -2.39
C ALA A 7 1.44 -10.08 -0.91
N ASP A 8 1.64 -11.19 -0.21
CA ASP A 8 2.10 -11.12 1.18
C ASP A 8 3.57 -10.72 1.20
N TRP A 9 3.91 -9.71 2.01
CA TRP A 9 5.28 -9.21 2.09
C TRP A 9 6.27 -10.29 2.53
N TYR A 10 5.84 -11.17 3.42
CA TYR A 10 6.71 -12.18 4.03
C TYR A 10 6.60 -13.58 3.42
N ASP A 11 5.61 -13.82 2.58
CA ASP A 11 5.38 -15.14 1.97
C ASP A 11 5.45 -15.06 0.45
N GLU A 12 6.59 -15.47 -0.09
CA GLU A 12 6.83 -15.45 -1.53
C GLU A 12 5.86 -16.32 -2.32
N ARG A 13 5.28 -17.33 -1.68
CA ARG A 13 4.35 -18.24 -2.35
C ARG A 13 2.99 -17.59 -2.55
N ASN A 14 2.70 -16.52 -1.82
CA ASN A 14 1.42 -15.83 -1.93
C ASN A 14 1.56 -14.62 -2.85
N ARG A 15 1.72 -14.90 -4.16
CA ARG A 15 1.86 -13.86 -5.17
C ARG A 15 0.81 -14.03 -6.25
N PRO A 16 -0.28 -13.24 -6.22
CA PRO A 16 -1.30 -13.31 -7.25
C PRO A 16 -0.73 -12.96 -8.63
N GLY A 17 -1.23 -13.61 -9.68
CA GLY A 17 -0.79 -13.30 -11.04
C GLY A 17 -1.14 -11.90 -11.50
N ASN A 18 -2.19 -11.31 -10.93
CA ASN A 18 -2.66 -9.96 -11.24
C ASN A 18 -2.44 -9.02 -10.07
N MET A 19 -1.31 -9.14 -9.37
CA MET A 19 -1.07 -8.36 -8.17
C MET A 19 -1.00 -6.86 -8.46
N VAL A 20 -1.51 -6.06 -7.53
CA VAL A 20 -1.45 -4.61 -7.59
C VAL A 20 -0.46 -4.01 -6.59
N GLY A 21 0.08 -4.83 -5.70
CA GLY A 21 1.04 -4.40 -4.70
C GLY A 21 1.29 -5.46 -3.65
N TRP A 22 1.73 -5.01 -2.47
CA TRP A 22 2.07 -5.89 -1.35
C TRP A 22 1.29 -5.50 -0.11
N ARG A 23 1.02 -6.49 0.71
CA ARG A 23 0.41 -6.33 2.03
C ARG A 23 1.42 -6.78 3.07
N ARG A 24 1.72 -5.90 4.01
CA ARG A 24 2.65 -6.18 5.09
C ARG A 24 1.91 -6.09 6.41
N VAL A 25 1.86 -7.19 7.14
CA VAL A 25 1.20 -7.26 8.44
C VAL A 25 2.28 -7.43 9.51
N GLU A 26 2.33 -6.51 10.45
CA GLU A 26 3.28 -6.56 11.56
C GLU A 26 2.53 -6.43 12.87
N LYS A 27 3.07 -7.05 13.92
CA LYS A 27 2.54 -6.87 15.26
C LYS A 27 3.10 -5.57 15.82
N GLY A 28 2.20 -4.62 16.11
CA GLY A 28 2.57 -3.39 16.78
C GLY A 28 2.32 -3.50 18.27
N SER A 29 3.12 -2.78 19.06
CA SER A 29 2.95 -2.73 20.50
C SER A 29 2.20 -1.45 20.86
N THR A 30 1.07 -1.58 21.55
CA THR A 30 0.26 -0.43 22.00
C THR A 30 0.11 -0.45 23.49
N ALA A 31 -0.47 0.60 24.05
CA ALA A 31 -0.76 0.69 25.48
C ALA A 31 -1.77 -0.40 25.93
N GLN A 32 -2.60 -0.88 25.01
CA GLN A 32 -3.59 -1.92 25.30
C GLN A 32 -3.09 -3.33 24.96
N GLY A 33 -1.83 -3.46 24.51
CA GLY A 33 -1.28 -4.75 24.15
C GLY A 33 -0.66 -4.75 22.76
N THR A 34 -0.71 -5.90 22.07
CA THR A 34 -0.15 -6.07 20.75
C THR A 34 -1.26 -6.15 19.71
N GLU A 35 -1.24 -5.26 18.73
CA GLU A 35 -2.19 -5.25 17.63
C GLU A 35 -1.47 -5.47 16.31
N ALA A 36 -2.15 -6.14 15.37
CA ALA A 36 -1.62 -6.29 14.02
C ALA A 36 -1.81 -4.98 13.26
N VAL A 37 -0.75 -4.50 12.65
CA VAL A 37 -0.77 -3.29 11.82
C VAL A 37 -0.54 -3.73 10.38
N THR A 38 -1.46 -3.36 9.49
CA THR A 38 -1.36 -3.69 8.08
C THR A 38 -0.99 -2.45 7.27
N THR A 39 0.00 -2.60 6.42
CA THR A 39 0.41 -1.57 5.49
C THR A 39 0.29 -2.12 4.08
N PHE A 40 -0.27 -1.32 3.18
CA PHE A 40 -0.41 -1.69 1.77
C PHE A 40 0.56 -0.85 0.94
N TYR A 41 1.29 -1.52 0.08
CA TYR A 41 2.19 -0.87 -0.88
C TYR A 41 1.63 -1.11 -2.26
N VAL A 42 1.18 -0.06 -2.93
CA VAL A 42 0.46 -0.18 -4.21
C VAL A 42 1.35 0.31 -5.34
N MET A 43 1.51 -0.55 -6.35
CA MET A 43 2.26 -0.18 -7.56
C MET A 43 1.50 0.90 -8.32
N PRO A 44 2.20 1.84 -8.98
CA PRO A 44 1.53 2.89 -9.76
C PRO A 44 0.58 2.32 -10.81
N SER A 45 0.97 1.24 -11.49
CA SER A 45 0.10 0.59 -12.48
C SER A 45 -1.14 0.00 -11.83
N GLY A 46 -0.98 -0.62 -10.66
CA GLY A 46 -2.10 -1.16 -9.90
C GLY A 46 -3.03 -0.07 -9.40
N TRP A 47 -2.47 1.04 -8.94
CA TRP A 47 -3.26 2.18 -8.48
C TRP A 47 -4.09 2.78 -9.62
N LYS A 48 -3.48 2.91 -10.80
CA LYS A 48 -4.18 3.39 -11.98
C LYS A 48 -5.37 2.51 -12.32
N GLU A 49 -5.20 1.20 -12.20
CA GLU A 49 -6.27 0.23 -12.44
C GLU A 49 -7.38 0.34 -11.39
N ILE A 50 -6.99 0.46 -10.12
CA ILE A 50 -7.97 0.62 -9.03
C ILE A 50 -8.79 1.89 -9.22
N CYS A 51 -8.16 2.96 -9.69
CA CYS A 51 -8.80 4.26 -9.88
C CYS A 51 -9.47 4.40 -11.25
N ARG A 52 -9.72 3.31 -11.94
CA ARG A 52 -10.33 3.36 -13.27
C ARG A 52 -11.52 4.30 -13.31
N GLY A 53 -11.52 5.23 -14.27
CA GLY A 53 -12.56 6.23 -14.39
C GLY A 53 -12.31 7.52 -13.64
N PHE A 54 -11.24 7.57 -12.84
CA PHE A 54 -10.85 8.75 -12.07
C PHE A 54 -9.38 9.06 -12.31
N ASP A 55 -9.00 10.30 -12.05
CA ASP A 55 -7.58 10.69 -12.12
C ASP A 55 -6.86 10.06 -10.91
N PRO A 56 -5.95 9.11 -11.15
CA PRO A 56 -5.30 8.39 -10.04
C PRO A 56 -4.49 9.31 -9.14
N ARG A 57 -3.89 10.36 -9.69
CA ARG A 57 -3.09 11.29 -8.90
C ARG A 57 -3.97 12.14 -7.99
N LYS A 58 -5.11 12.58 -8.47
CA LYS A 58 -6.07 13.35 -7.66
C LYS A 58 -6.65 12.50 -6.55
N VAL A 59 -6.96 11.24 -6.82
CA VAL A 59 -7.47 10.34 -5.80
C VAL A 59 -6.41 10.08 -4.75
N ALA A 60 -5.14 9.88 -5.16
CA ALA A 60 -4.05 9.68 -4.23
C ALA A 60 -3.87 10.90 -3.31
N ARG A 61 -3.96 12.10 -3.87
CA ARG A 61 -3.84 13.32 -3.05
C ARG A 61 -4.99 13.43 -2.05
N LEU A 62 -6.19 13.11 -2.47
CA LEU A 62 -7.34 13.10 -1.55
C LEU A 62 -7.12 12.10 -0.42
N CYS A 63 -6.59 10.92 -0.73
CA CYS A 63 -6.28 9.91 0.29
C CYS A 63 -5.19 10.40 1.25
N ALA A 64 -4.19 11.12 0.73
CA ALA A 64 -3.14 11.69 1.58
C ALA A 64 -3.72 12.76 2.50
N ASP A 65 -4.59 13.62 1.98
CA ASP A 65 -5.23 14.67 2.77
C ASP A 65 -6.08 14.10 3.90
N ARG A 66 -6.62 12.91 3.72
CA ARG A 66 -7.45 12.24 4.72
C ARG A 66 -6.66 11.29 5.62
N GLY A 67 -5.36 11.20 5.44
CA GLY A 67 -4.51 10.37 6.28
C GLY A 67 -4.50 8.89 5.91
N TYR A 68 -5.12 8.50 4.80
CA TYR A 68 -5.11 7.11 4.35
C TYR A 68 -3.81 6.75 3.63
N LEU A 69 -3.33 7.66 2.79
CA LEU A 69 -2.05 7.51 2.11
C LEU A 69 -0.98 8.22 2.91
N LEU A 70 0.15 7.55 3.13
CA LEU A 70 1.28 8.07 3.89
C LEU A 70 2.31 8.64 2.90
N PRO A 71 2.40 9.98 2.75
CA PRO A 71 3.37 10.58 1.83
C PRO A 71 4.80 10.30 2.28
N SER A 72 5.74 10.43 1.35
CA SER A 72 7.15 10.34 1.69
C SER A 72 7.56 11.54 2.55
N THR A 73 8.77 11.45 3.14
CA THR A 73 9.28 12.51 4.02
C THR A 73 9.47 13.83 3.28
N ASP A 74 9.63 13.79 1.94
CA ASP A 74 9.76 15.01 1.12
C ASP A 74 8.41 15.47 0.55
N GLY A 75 7.30 14.92 1.03
CA GLY A 75 5.95 15.35 0.68
C GLY A 75 5.42 14.78 -0.64
N LYS A 76 6.11 13.86 -1.25
CA LYS A 76 5.63 13.23 -2.49
C LYS A 76 4.59 12.15 -2.17
N LEU A 77 3.67 11.93 -3.12
CA LEU A 77 2.61 10.93 -2.94
C LEU A 77 3.13 9.50 -2.95
N GLN A 78 4.25 9.25 -3.64
CA GLN A 78 4.87 7.94 -3.70
C GLN A 78 6.13 7.93 -2.83
N THR A 79 6.38 6.80 -2.21
CA THR A 79 7.56 6.58 -1.38
C THR A 79 8.43 5.51 -2.03
N THR A 80 9.74 5.69 -2.01
CA THR A 80 10.66 4.68 -2.51
C THR A 80 10.77 3.55 -1.50
N ILE A 81 10.33 2.36 -1.92
CA ILE A 81 10.29 1.16 -1.08
C ILE A 81 10.99 0.04 -1.84
N ARG A 82 11.70 -0.81 -1.11
CA ARG A 82 12.31 -2.01 -1.67
C ARG A 82 11.47 -3.22 -1.29
N PRO A 83 10.60 -3.72 -2.20
CA PRO A 83 9.83 -4.93 -1.93
C PRO A 83 10.74 -6.15 -1.81
N PRO A 84 10.27 -7.25 -1.19
CA PRO A 84 11.08 -8.46 -1.06
C PRO A 84 11.57 -8.94 -2.42
N GLU A 85 12.87 -9.22 -2.51
CA GLU A 85 13.54 -9.78 -3.69
C GLU A 85 13.44 -8.90 -4.95
N MET A 86 13.19 -7.61 -4.78
CA MET A 86 13.08 -6.69 -5.90
C MET A 86 13.94 -5.44 -5.66
N ASN A 87 14.19 -4.72 -6.74
CA ASN A 87 14.88 -3.44 -6.65
C ASN A 87 13.95 -2.37 -6.05
N PRO A 88 14.51 -1.32 -5.47
CA PRO A 88 13.70 -0.21 -4.96
C PRO A 88 12.83 0.37 -6.07
N ARG A 89 11.61 0.76 -5.71
CA ARG A 89 10.67 1.38 -6.63
C ARG A 89 9.73 2.31 -5.89
N ARG A 90 9.08 3.19 -6.63
CA ARG A 90 8.12 4.12 -6.04
C ARG A 90 6.77 3.46 -5.91
N LEU A 91 6.23 3.47 -4.69
CA LEU A 91 4.95 2.86 -4.37
C LEU A 91 4.10 3.84 -3.58
N TYR A 92 2.79 3.72 -3.72
CA TYR A 92 1.85 4.40 -2.82
C TYR A 92 1.74 3.56 -1.55
N VAL A 93 1.88 4.20 -0.40
CA VAL A 93 1.83 3.52 0.89
C VAL A 93 0.54 3.90 1.60
N PHE A 94 -0.27 2.91 1.92
CA PHE A 94 -1.55 3.10 2.61
C PHE A 94 -1.54 2.40 3.95
N ASN A 95 -2.17 3.02 4.93
CA ASN A 95 -2.37 2.36 6.23
C ASN A 95 -3.66 1.54 6.19
N SER A 96 -3.91 0.78 7.28
CA SER A 96 -5.06 -0.12 7.36
C SER A 96 -6.39 0.61 7.58
N GLU A 97 -6.39 1.92 7.70
CA GLU A 97 -7.61 2.70 7.92
C GLU A 97 -8.31 3.09 6.62
N VAL A 98 -7.72 2.72 5.48
CA VAL A 98 -8.33 2.99 4.18
C VAL A 98 -9.69 2.30 4.12
N PRO A 99 -10.78 3.02 3.85
CA PRO A 99 -12.09 2.39 3.67
C PRO A 99 -12.03 1.43 2.49
N GLY A 100 -12.40 0.19 2.74
CA GLY A 100 -12.23 -0.93 1.84
C GLY A 100 -13.05 -0.96 0.57
#